data_0e763ee36452f8bd39e452f87aba4c74
#
_entry.id   0e763ee36452f8bd39e452f87aba4c74
#
_cell.length_a   1.000
_cell.length_b   1.000
_cell.length_c   1.000
_cell.angle_alpha   90.00
_cell.angle_beta   90.00
_cell.angle_gamma   90.00
#
_symmetry.space_group_name_H-M   'P 1'
#
loop_
_entity.id
_entity.type
_entity.pdbx_description
1 polymer ?
#
loop_
_entity_poly.entity_id
_entity_poly.type
_entity_poly.pdbx_seq_one_letter_code
_entity_poly.pdbx_strand_id
1 'polypeptide(L)'
;MQAGHPAAAFLGEQNGMKNSPDGGDAVLQAFRNLGIDYVMSSPGSEWGPVWEAMAQQKLANEPGPTYLTCGHETLAVDLAIGYTLITGRMQAVMLHAGVGLLQGALGIEGALRGAIPMVIVSGESLSFGDDPEINPGFQWQALLNQVGSNTRLLEPLVKWAQQTGSVATMHQQIISAGELAQRAPRAPVYLSVPIETMMQPWSPPDSPRTPPPPPALTATADDIDAVAQMLLAAENPAIITEESGRDPAGHAALIELAELLSIPVVEGLFALYANFPTDHPLYQGPGRPPLIDEADLILTIGCRQPWYPLKKTPAKARIVAIDDTPFRDHMVYQPSAAERFLEGDITANLERLTAAVRAAGPNANAVAARRTTWADASDARRAQIAADEADAASRDTISPGLLAASIRNAAPDNAIFVDECITHRPAILRHLRTGARHSYFRVHGGLGQAMGVALGARLADPDRTVVTTLGDGTFLYNPAVQALAFAREQGLATLTIVFNNHGYNAMRKDHESYFPDGVAAQNELWMGHPITEFDYAELARPFDAFGAKVETPAELPGVLDEAFAAVADGRPALLNVLLDA
;
A
#
# COMPACT_ATOMS: atom_id res chain seq x y z
N MET A 1 -3.66 -42.25 39.89
CA MET A 1 -3.96 -40.97 40.58
C MET A 1 -3.91 -39.87 39.52
N GLN A 2 -5.08 -39.52 38.98
CA GLN A 2 -5.22 -38.41 38.02
C GLN A 2 -5.29 -37.13 38.85
N ALA A 3 -4.29 -36.26 38.67
CA ALA A 3 -4.31 -34.91 39.23
C ALA A 3 -5.30 -34.07 38.41
N GLY A 4 -6.44 -33.74 38.98
CA GLY A 4 -7.42 -32.83 38.39
C GLY A 4 -6.85 -31.42 38.26
N HIS A 5 -7.01 -30.85 37.10
CA HIS A 5 -6.63 -29.45 36.83
C HIS A 5 -7.58 -28.50 37.60
N PRO A 6 -7.09 -27.47 38.30
CA PRO A 6 -7.93 -26.53 39.05
C PRO A 6 -8.59 -25.43 38.19
N ALA A 7 -8.70 -25.61 36.87
CA ALA A 7 -9.30 -24.62 35.96
C ALA A 7 -10.84 -24.67 35.87
N ALA A 8 -11.50 -25.58 36.61
CA ALA A 8 -12.95 -25.78 36.46
C ALA A 8 -13.84 -25.06 37.48
N ALA A 9 -13.29 -24.24 38.37
CA ALA A 9 -14.04 -23.66 39.49
C ALA A 9 -14.47 -22.19 39.33
N PHE A 10 -14.30 -21.58 38.17
CA PHE A 10 -14.68 -20.17 37.90
C PHE A 10 -15.79 -19.99 36.83
N LEU A 11 -16.41 -21.06 36.36
CA LEU A 11 -17.55 -20.94 35.48
C LEU A 11 -18.84 -21.15 36.30
N GLY A 12 -19.29 -20.05 36.93
CA GLY A 12 -20.68 -19.99 37.43
C GLY A 12 -21.63 -20.09 36.24
N GLU A 13 -22.71 -20.86 36.42
CA GLU A 13 -23.79 -21.06 35.45
C GLU A 13 -24.33 -19.72 34.94
N GLN A 14 -23.87 -19.27 33.77
CA GLN A 14 -24.53 -18.24 32.97
C GLN A 14 -24.73 -18.80 31.57
N ASN A 15 -25.98 -18.99 31.20
CA ASN A 15 -26.40 -19.24 29.85
C ASN A 15 -25.88 -18.11 28.94
N GLY A 16 -24.94 -18.38 28.15
CA GLY A 16 -24.24 -17.86 26.97
C GLY A 16 -24.56 -16.51 26.34
N MET A 17 -25.30 -15.59 26.96
CA MET A 17 -25.47 -14.22 26.46
C MET A 17 -25.10 -13.22 27.56
N LYS A 18 -24.30 -12.20 27.21
CA LYS A 18 -24.05 -11.06 28.10
C LYS A 18 -25.38 -10.43 28.51
N ASN A 19 -25.56 -10.20 29.80
CA ASN A 19 -26.77 -9.60 30.34
C ASN A 19 -26.87 -8.07 30.08
N SER A 20 -25.76 -7.41 29.70
CA SER A 20 -25.69 -5.99 29.36
C SER A 20 -24.46 -5.71 28.49
N PRO A 21 -24.51 -4.68 27.61
CA PRO A 21 -23.36 -4.25 26.82
C PRO A 21 -22.18 -3.81 27.69
N ASP A 22 -20.97 -4.06 27.19
CA ASP A 22 -19.72 -3.65 27.81
C ASP A 22 -18.81 -2.86 26.82
N GLY A 23 -17.57 -2.57 27.24
CA GLY A 23 -16.62 -1.85 26.39
C GLY A 23 -16.22 -2.62 25.11
N GLY A 24 -16.32 -3.96 25.10
CA GLY A 24 -16.15 -4.74 23.85
C GLY A 24 -17.25 -4.42 22.84
N ASP A 25 -18.49 -4.27 23.29
CA ASP A 25 -19.60 -3.83 22.45
C ASP A 25 -19.40 -2.37 21.97
N ALA A 26 -18.80 -1.52 22.80
CA ALA A 26 -18.46 -0.13 22.43
C ALA A 26 -17.44 -0.07 21.29
N VAL A 27 -16.41 -0.93 21.33
CA VAL A 27 -15.42 -1.05 20.23
C VAL A 27 -16.09 -1.53 18.95
N LEU A 28 -16.86 -2.62 19.01
CA LEU A 28 -17.57 -3.16 17.84
C LEU A 28 -18.56 -2.14 17.24
N GLN A 29 -19.31 -1.45 18.10
CA GLN A 29 -20.26 -0.43 17.63
C GLN A 29 -19.55 0.76 16.97
N ALA A 30 -18.37 1.17 17.46
CA ALA A 30 -17.57 2.21 16.81
C ALA A 30 -17.10 1.77 15.41
N PHE A 31 -16.68 0.52 15.25
CA PHE A 31 -16.32 -0.01 13.92
C PHE A 31 -17.51 -0.04 12.95
N ARG A 32 -18.71 -0.44 13.44
CA ARG A 32 -19.95 -0.35 12.64
C ARG A 32 -20.24 1.08 12.20
N ASN A 33 -20.12 2.06 13.10
CA ASN A 33 -20.36 3.47 12.80
C ASN A 33 -19.34 4.07 11.81
N LEU A 34 -18.10 3.55 11.82
CA LEU A 34 -17.04 3.92 10.87
C LEU A 34 -17.19 3.24 9.49
N GLY A 35 -18.13 2.33 9.35
CA GLY A 35 -18.33 1.57 8.10
C GLY A 35 -17.17 0.60 7.80
N ILE A 36 -16.57 0.02 8.83
CA ILE A 36 -15.53 -0.99 8.70
C ILE A 36 -16.14 -2.29 8.17
N ASP A 37 -15.54 -2.87 7.13
CA ASP A 37 -15.98 -4.15 6.57
C ASP A 37 -15.30 -5.33 7.26
N TYR A 38 -14.03 -5.18 7.57
CA TYR A 38 -13.20 -6.22 8.14
C TYR A 38 -12.40 -5.71 9.34
N VAL A 39 -12.29 -6.55 10.34
CA VAL A 39 -11.31 -6.42 11.41
C VAL A 39 -10.22 -7.45 11.15
N MET A 40 -9.06 -7.01 10.66
CA MET A 40 -7.89 -7.85 10.44
C MET A 40 -7.10 -7.95 11.74
N SER A 41 -6.87 -9.16 12.22
CA SER A 41 -6.30 -9.33 13.56
C SER A 41 -5.27 -10.44 13.63
N SER A 42 -4.12 -10.13 14.25
CA SER A 42 -3.27 -11.12 14.86
C SER A 42 -3.61 -11.14 16.36
N PRO A 43 -4.21 -12.24 16.84
CA PRO A 43 -4.95 -12.20 18.10
C PRO A 43 -4.07 -12.16 19.36
N GLY A 44 -4.54 -11.41 20.35
CA GLY A 44 -4.08 -11.44 21.74
C GLY A 44 -5.25 -11.74 22.67
N SER A 45 -5.02 -12.43 23.78
CA SER A 45 -6.08 -12.86 24.70
C SER A 45 -6.83 -11.73 25.41
N GLU A 46 -6.29 -10.52 25.40
CA GLU A 46 -6.92 -9.30 25.92
C GLU A 46 -8.16 -8.87 25.13
N TRP A 47 -8.38 -9.43 23.94
CA TRP A 47 -9.52 -9.11 23.09
C TRP A 47 -10.81 -9.89 23.42
N GLY A 48 -10.83 -10.68 24.47
CA GLY A 48 -11.99 -11.47 24.89
C GLY A 48 -13.32 -10.71 24.86
N PRO A 49 -13.45 -9.47 25.41
CA PRO A 49 -14.71 -8.71 25.38
C PRO A 49 -15.18 -8.38 23.96
N VAL A 50 -14.26 -8.02 23.04
CA VAL A 50 -14.60 -7.74 21.62
C VAL A 50 -14.99 -9.03 20.88
N TRP A 51 -14.29 -10.14 21.13
CA TRP A 51 -14.66 -11.43 20.51
C TRP A 51 -16.03 -11.89 20.95
N GLU A 52 -16.40 -11.69 22.22
CA GLU A 52 -17.73 -12.01 22.72
C GLU A 52 -18.80 -11.15 22.01
N ALA A 53 -18.56 -9.85 21.85
CA ALA A 53 -19.45 -8.95 21.12
C ALA A 53 -19.61 -9.39 19.64
N MET A 54 -18.50 -9.78 18.98
CA MET A 54 -18.53 -10.27 17.60
C MET A 54 -19.22 -11.64 17.46
N ALA A 55 -19.07 -12.51 18.46
CA ALA A 55 -19.80 -13.78 18.52
C ALA A 55 -21.31 -13.55 18.62
N GLN A 56 -21.75 -12.62 19.45
CA GLN A 56 -23.17 -12.23 19.57
C GLN A 56 -23.69 -11.62 18.26
N GLN A 57 -22.92 -10.72 17.62
CA GLN A 57 -23.26 -10.18 16.29
C GLN A 57 -23.53 -11.33 15.29
N LYS A 58 -22.63 -12.30 15.24
CA LYS A 58 -22.75 -13.44 14.32
C LYS A 58 -23.97 -14.33 14.62
N LEU A 59 -24.23 -14.62 15.90
CA LEU A 59 -25.40 -15.42 16.31
C LEU A 59 -26.72 -14.69 16.04
N ALA A 60 -26.76 -13.36 16.26
CA ALA A 60 -27.93 -12.53 15.98
C ALA A 60 -28.12 -12.23 14.49
N ASN A 61 -27.16 -12.62 13.63
CA ASN A 61 -27.11 -12.24 12.21
C ASN A 61 -27.23 -10.72 11.99
N GLU A 62 -26.61 -9.95 12.87
CA GLU A 62 -26.55 -8.48 12.77
C GLU A 62 -25.49 -8.03 11.77
N PRO A 63 -25.72 -6.93 11.01
CA PRO A 63 -24.73 -6.36 10.13
C PRO A 63 -23.56 -5.75 10.92
N GLY A 64 -22.35 -5.93 10.40
CA GLY A 64 -21.13 -5.37 11.00
C GLY A 64 -19.88 -5.98 10.40
N PRO A 65 -18.70 -5.60 10.88
CA PRO A 65 -17.44 -6.07 10.32
C PRO A 65 -17.24 -7.58 10.49
N THR A 66 -16.61 -8.19 9.50
CA THR A 66 -16.16 -9.58 9.57
C THR A 66 -14.77 -9.65 10.21
N TYR A 67 -14.60 -10.55 11.17
CA TYR A 67 -13.31 -10.80 11.81
C TYR A 67 -12.46 -11.75 10.97
N LEU A 68 -11.22 -11.37 10.67
CA LEU A 68 -10.23 -12.18 9.96
C LEU A 68 -9.03 -12.45 10.86
N THR A 69 -8.78 -13.72 11.17
CA THR A 69 -7.60 -14.13 11.94
C THR A 69 -6.40 -14.23 11.02
N CYS A 70 -5.36 -13.45 11.30
CA CYS A 70 -4.09 -13.46 10.59
C CYS A 70 -3.02 -14.12 11.46
N GLY A 71 -2.16 -14.92 10.85
CA GLY A 71 -1.08 -15.62 11.56
C GLY A 71 0.14 -14.74 11.88
N HIS A 72 0.09 -13.45 11.56
CA HIS A 72 1.17 -12.49 11.79
C HIS A 72 0.63 -11.06 11.76
N GLU A 73 1.16 -10.18 12.59
CA GLU A 73 0.69 -8.80 12.73
C GLU A 73 0.94 -7.97 11.48
N THR A 74 2.11 -8.10 10.85
CA THR A 74 2.41 -7.44 9.58
C THR A 74 1.40 -7.86 8.52
N LEU A 75 1.04 -9.15 8.43
CA LEU A 75 0.03 -9.64 7.49
C LEU A 75 -1.33 -8.97 7.74
N ALA A 76 -1.74 -8.78 8.99
CA ALA A 76 -3.00 -8.11 9.32
C ALA A 76 -3.02 -6.65 8.83
N VAL A 77 -1.94 -5.92 9.05
CA VAL A 77 -1.79 -4.54 8.58
C VAL A 77 -1.78 -4.48 7.04
N ASP A 78 -1.02 -5.36 6.40
CA ASP A 78 -0.86 -5.38 4.95
C ASP A 78 -2.17 -5.74 4.22
N LEU A 79 -2.96 -6.67 4.78
CA LEU A 79 -4.32 -6.95 4.29
C LEU A 79 -5.19 -5.68 4.30
N ALA A 80 -5.15 -4.92 5.41
CA ALA A 80 -5.91 -3.67 5.51
C ALA A 80 -5.41 -2.62 4.49
N ILE A 81 -4.09 -2.55 4.24
CA ILE A 81 -3.51 -1.70 3.19
C ILE A 81 -4.10 -2.10 1.83
N GLY A 82 -3.97 -3.37 1.45
CA GLY A 82 -4.42 -3.87 0.14
C GLY A 82 -5.91 -3.66 -0.09
N TYR A 83 -6.74 -3.95 0.90
CA TYR A 83 -8.18 -3.72 0.82
C TYR A 83 -8.51 -2.24 0.63
N THR A 84 -7.87 -1.36 1.40
CA THR A 84 -8.09 0.08 1.32
C THR A 84 -7.62 0.66 -0.01
N LEU A 85 -6.51 0.19 -0.58
CA LEU A 85 -6.01 0.61 -1.90
C LEU A 85 -7.04 0.39 -3.01
N ILE A 86 -7.77 -0.72 -2.97
CA ILE A 86 -8.77 -1.07 -4.00
C ILE A 86 -10.10 -0.36 -3.76
N THR A 87 -10.58 -0.37 -2.51
CA THR A 87 -11.93 0.11 -2.18
C THR A 87 -12.00 1.58 -1.82
N GLY A 88 -10.88 2.19 -1.43
CA GLY A 88 -10.84 3.52 -0.79
C GLY A 88 -11.40 3.53 0.64
N ARG A 89 -11.84 2.38 1.18
CA ARG A 89 -12.51 2.29 2.48
C ARG A 89 -11.54 1.89 3.58
N MET A 90 -11.48 2.69 4.63
CA MET A 90 -10.66 2.46 5.81
C MET A 90 -11.06 1.16 6.52
N GLN A 91 -10.07 0.39 6.99
CA GLN A 91 -10.30 -0.82 7.76
C GLN A 91 -9.78 -0.70 9.20
N ALA A 92 -10.20 -1.64 10.06
CA ALA A 92 -9.69 -1.77 11.43
C ALA A 92 -8.67 -2.91 11.51
N VAL A 93 -7.61 -2.68 12.29
CA VAL A 93 -6.60 -3.67 12.62
C VAL A 93 -6.53 -3.84 14.12
N MET A 94 -6.70 -5.08 14.60
CA MET A 94 -6.61 -5.42 16.02
C MET A 94 -5.34 -6.24 16.27
N LEU A 95 -4.42 -5.71 17.05
CA LEU A 95 -3.14 -6.33 17.36
C LEU A 95 -3.02 -6.73 18.83
N HIS A 96 -2.13 -7.67 19.10
CA HIS A 96 -1.73 -7.99 20.47
C HIS A 96 -0.97 -6.82 21.09
N ALA A 97 -1.15 -6.61 22.39
CA ALA A 97 -0.45 -5.57 23.15
C ALA A 97 1.08 -5.74 23.07
N GLY A 98 1.81 -4.63 23.07
CA GLY A 98 3.26 -4.59 23.12
C GLY A 98 3.96 -5.39 22.02
N VAL A 99 4.06 -6.70 22.20
CA VAL A 99 4.77 -7.58 21.26
C VAL A 99 4.13 -7.59 19.86
N GLY A 100 2.81 -7.55 19.77
CA GLY A 100 2.12 -7.48 18.47
C GLY A 100 2.35 -6.14 17.77
N LEU A 101 2.41 -5.04 18.52
CA LEU A 101 2.75 -3.73 17.95
C LEU A 101 4.18 -3.70 17.40
N LEU A 102 5.14 -4.33 18.07
CA LEU A 102 6.51 -4.45 17.59
C LEU A 102 6.57 -5.23 16.27
N GLN A 103 5.82 -6.32 16.15
CA GLN A 103 5.75 -7.12 14.93
C GLN A 103 5.01 -6.40 13.79
N GLY A 104 3.97 -5.63 14.10
CA GLY A 104 3.18 -4.88 13.11
C GLY A 104 3.79 -3.54 12.70
N ALA A 105 4.83 -3.05 13.40
CA ALA A 105 5.37 -1.70 13.24
C ALA A 105 5.79 -1.37 11.80
N LEU A 106 6.37 -2.34 11.09
CA LEU A 106 6.79 -2.16 9.70
C LEU A 106 5.60 -1.91 8.76
N GLY A 107 4.53 -2.70 8.88
CA GLY A 107 3.31 -2.50 8.09
C GLY A 107 2.65 -1.15 8.42
N ILE A 108 2.62 -0.77 9.70
CA ILE A 108 2.06 0.51 10.15
C ILE A 108 2.84 1.70 9.56
N GLU A 109 4.17 1.62 9.54
CA GLU A 109 5.02 2.63 8.91
C GLU A 109 4.78 2.70 7.40
N GLY A 110 4.59 1.55 6.74
CA GLY A 110 4.20 1.47 5.35
C GLY A 110 2.86 2.15 5.08
N ALA A 111 1.85 1.95 5.95
CA ALA A 111 0.55 2.62 5.85
C ALA A 111 0.69 4.15 6.03
N LEU A 112 1.53 4.62 6.97
CA LEU A 112 1.81 6.05 7.14
C LEU A 112 2.42 6.65 5.88
N ARG A 113 3.43 6.02 5.31
CA ARG A 113 4.08 6.47 4.07
C ARG A 113 3.16 6.41 2.86
N GLY A 114 2.30 5.38 2.80
CA GLY A 114 1.30 5.19 1.76
C GLY A 114 0.10 6.14 1.86
N ALA A 115 0.01 6.95 2.91
CA ALA A 115 -1.19 7.75 3.22
C ALA A 115 -2.46 6.89 3.26
N ILE A 116 -2.37 5.68 3.84
CA ILE A 116 -3.47 4.73 3.97
C ILE A 116 -4.18 4.94 5.31
N PRO A 117 -5.45 5.38 5.30
CA PRO A 117 -6.21 5.53 6.52
C PRO A 117 -6.52 4.16 7.14
N MET A 118 -6.34 4.04 8.45
CA MET A 118 -6.53 2.80 9.18
C MET A 118 -6.76 3.10 10.66
N VAL A 119 -7.67 2.38 11.31
CA VAL A 119 -7.83 2.41 12.76
C VAL A 119 -7.14 1.21 13.34
N ILE A 120 -6.03 1.44 14.02
CA ILE A 120 -5.26 0.39 14.68
C ILE A 120 -5.62 0.42 16.16
N VAL A 121 -5.99 -0.73 16.70
CA VAL A 121 -6.21 -0.90 18.13
C VAL A 121 -5.33 -2.03 18.64
N SER A 122 -4.74 -1.85 19.81
CA SER A 122 -4.17 -2.97 20.55
C SER A 122 -4.82 -3.06 21.92
N GLY A 123 -5.00 -4.28 22.39
CA GLY A 123 -5.37 -4.47 23.77
C GLY A 123 -4.23 -4.05 24.69
N GLU A 124 -4.57 -3.78 25.93
CA GLU A 124 -3.62 -3.63 27.02
C GLU A 124 -4.10 -4.48 28.18
N SER A 125 -3.20 -5.02 28.98
CA SER A 125 -3.65 -5.85 30.09
C SER A 125 -4.34 -4.99 31.14
N LEU A 126 -3.66 -3.98 31.66
CA LEU A 126 -4.22 -3.01 32.60
C LEU A 126 -3.61 -1.64 32.36
N SER A 127 -4.42 -0.59 32.53
CA SER A 127 -3.92 0.79 32.48
C SER A 127 -3.32 1.24 33.79
N PHE A 128 -3.93 0.86 34.93
CA PHE A 128 -3.51 1.25 36.27
C PHE A 128 -2.93 0.09 37.09
N GLY A 129 -3.35 -1.14 36.79
CA GLY A 129 -2.81 -2.34 37.42
C GLY A 129 -3.28 -2.57 38.86
N ASP A 130 -4.32 -1.88 39.30
CA ASP A 130 -4.76 -1.86 40.69
C ASP A 130 -6.23 -2.29 40.93
N ASP A 131 -6.95 -2.72 39.88
CA ASP A 131 -8.28 -3.30 40.07
C ASP A 131 -8.17 -4.79 40.42
N PRO A 132 -8.40 -5.16 41.70
CA PRO A 132 -8.22 -6.52 42.17
C PRO A 132 -9.31 -7.49 41.66
N GLU A 133 -10.41 -6.99 41.14
CA GLU A 133 -11.54 -7.80 40.64
C GLU A 133 -11.32 -8.24 39.18
N ILE A 134 -10.39 -7.60 38.49
CA ILE A 134 -10.12 -7.93 37.08
C ILE A 134 -8.89 -8.80 36.95
N ASN A 135 -9.05 -9.97 36.33
CA ASN A 135 -7.90 -10.78 35.96
C ASN A 135 -7.31 -10.27 34.63
N PRO A 136 -6.12 -9.63 34.63
CA PRO A 136 -5.50 -9.09 33.42
C PRO A 136 -4.91 -10.15 32.49
N GLY A 137 -4.97 -11.40 32.89
CA GLY A 137 -4.42 -12.52 32.14
C GLY A 137 -2.93 -12.75 32.37
N PHE A 138 -2.44 -13.83 31.77
CA PHE A 138 -1.06 -14.28 31.95
C PHE A 138 -0.01 -13.31 31.36
N GLN A 139 -0.36 -12.63 30.25
CA GLN A 139 0.56 -11.68 29.59
C GLN A 139 0.97 -10.54 30.51
N TRP A 140 0.06 -10.02 31.33
CA TRP A 140 0.38 -9.00 32.31
C TRP A 140 1.41 -9.52 33.34
N GLN A 141 1.19 -10.71 33.89
CA GLN A 141 2.10 -11.34 34.82
C GLN A 141 3.47 -11.67 34.20
N ALA A 142 3.48 -12.05 32.92
CA ALA A 142 4.70 -12.33 32.16
C ALA A 142 5.37 -11.07 31.57
N LEU A 143 4.84 -9.89 31.83
CA LEU A 143 5.34 -8.58 31.37
C LEU A 143 5.46 -8.43 29.84
N LEU A 144 4.71 -9.21 29.08
CA LEU A 144 4.82 -9.24 27.61
C LEU A 144 4.33 -7.95 26.94
N ASN A 145 3.48 -7.20 27.58
CA ASN A 145 2.94 -5.92 27.12
C ASN A 145 3.74 -4.69 27.60
N GLN A 146 4.79 -4.89 28.39
CA GLN A 146 5.58 -3.80 28.95
C GLN A 146 6.71 -3.37 28.01
N VAL A 147 6.36 -2.62 26.95
CA VAL A 147 7.30 -2.07 25.96
C VAL A 147 7.64 -0.60 26.22
N GLY A 148 7.42 -0.13 27.47
CA GLY A 148 7.67 1.24 27.88
C GLY A 148 6.54 2.24 27.62
N SER A 149 5.60 1.94 26.79
CA SER A 149 4.27 2.53 26.49
C SER A 149 3.92 2.20 25.06
N ASN A 150 2.80 1.54 24.84
CA ASN A 150 2.29 1.22 23.51
C ASN A 150 2.05 2.50 22.69
N THR A 151 1.48 3.53 23.30
CA THR A 151 1.24 4.83 22.65
C THR A 151 2.55 5.46 22.18
N ARG A 152 3.56 5.54 23.05
CA ARG A 152 4.87 6.11 22.69
C ARG A 152 5.61 5.29 21.63
N LEU A 153 5.42 3.98 21.63
CA LEU A 153 5.99 3.10 20.60
C LEU A 153 5.47 3.45 19.20
N LEU A 154 4.16 3.71 19.08
CA LEU A 154 3.53 3.97 17.79
C LEU A 154 3.42 5.46 17.44
N GLU A 155 3.58 6.37 18.37
CA GLU A 155 3.46 7.82 18.13
C GLU A 155 4.25 8.31 16.89
N PRO A 156 5.50 7.87 16.63
CA PRO A 156 6.23 8.27 15.43
C PRO A 156 5.77 7.57 14.13
N LEU A 157 4.94 6.53 14.22
CA LEU A 157 4.51 5.70 13.08
C LEU A 157 3.06 5.92 12.67
N VAL A 158 2.33 6.79 13.37
CA VAL A 158 0.92 7.06 13.11
C VAL A 158 0.63 8.56 13.17
N LYS A 159 -0.48 8.97 12.58
CA LYS A 159 -0.94 10.36 12.63
C LYS A 159 -1.34 10.82 14.04
N TRP A 160 -1.83 9.90 14.84
CA TRP A 160 -2.30 10.17 16.20
C TRP A 160 -2.34 8.87 17.01
N ALA A 161 -1.93 8.94 18.26
CA ALA A 161 -1.87 7.80 19.17
C ALA A 161 -2.38 8.19 20.56
N GLN A 162 -3.23 7.36 21.15
CA GLN A 162 -3.74 7.57 22.51
C GLN A 162 -4.14 6.25 23.17
N GLN A 163 -4.18 6.24 24.51
CA GLN A 163 -4.82 5.19 25.30
C GLN A 163 -6.22 5.63 25.70
N THR A 164 -7.19 4.73 25.62
CA THR A 164 -8.56 4.98 26.10
C THR A 164 -8.57 5.02 27.62
N GLY A 165 -9.14 6.08 28.18
CA GLY A 165 -9.14 6.29 29.63
C GLY A 165 -10.44 5.90 30.33
N SER A 166 -11.52 5.64 29.58
CA SER A 166 -12.85 5.37 30.14
C SER A 166 -13.76 4.68 29.12
N VAL A 167 -14.56 3.72 29.58
CA VAL A 167 -15.58 3.08 28.75
C VAL A 167 -16.62 4.10 28.24
N ALA A 168 -16.93 5.13 29.03
CA ALA A 168 -17.92 6.15 28.68
C ALA A 168 -17.53 6.96 27.44
N THR A 169 -16.22 7.12 27.17
CA THR A 169 -15.71 7.89 26.01
C THR A 169 -15.12 7.03 24.90
N MET A 170 -14.86 5.74 25.16
CA MET A 170 -14.17 4.83 24.24
C MET A 170 -14.80 4.80 22.84
N HIS A 171 -16.11 4.58 22.75
CA HIS A 171 -16.85 4.57 21.50
C HIS A 171 -16.61 5.85 20.68
N GLN A 172 -16.77 7.02 21.32
CA GLN A 172 -16.58 8.31 20.64
C GLN A 172 -15.12 8.57 20.28
N GLN A 173 -14.15 8.12 21.10
CA GLN A 173 -12.73 8.26 20.80
C GLN A 173 -12.34 7.47 19.55
N ILE A 174 -12.82 6.22 19.41
CA ILE A 174 -12.55 5.39 18.21
C ILE A 174 -13.16 6.04 16.97
N ILE A 175 -14.39 6.55 17.03
CA ILE A 175 -15.03 7.26 15.91
C ILE A 175 -14.21 8.50 15.53
N SER A 176 -13.83 9.33 16.50
CA SER A 176 -13.04 10.55 16.24
C SER A 176 -11.67 10.24 15.65
N ALA A 177 -11.03 9.17 16.10
CA ALA A 177 -9.77 8.68 15.54
C ALA A 177 -9.93 8.25 14.08
N GLY A 178 -11.00 7.50 13.75
CA GLY A 178 -11.30 7.09 12.39
C GLY A 178 -11.62 8.27 11.46
N GLU A 179 -12.33 9.31 11.95
CA GLU A 179 -12.52 10.55 11.20
C GLU A 179 -11.18 11.26 10.93
N LEU A 180 -10.29 11.29 11.94
CA LEU A 180 -8.97 11.89 11.80
C LEU A 180 -8.11 11.14 10.79
N ALA A 181 -8.14 9.80 10.79
CA ALA A 181 -7.39 8.97 9.87
C ALA A 181 -7.71 9.26 8.40
N GLN A 182 -8.99 9.53 8.10
CA GLN A 182 -9.48 9.73 6.74
C GLN A 182 -9.26 11.16 6.20
N ARG A 183 -8.95 12.15 7.05
CA ARG A 183 -8.67 13.53 6.63
C ARG A 183 -7.23 13.67 6.15
N ALA A 184 -7.00 14.53 5.18
CA ALA A 184 -5.65 14.85 4.73
C ALA A 184 -4.80 15.50 5.87
N PRO A 185 -3.52 15.12 6.00
CA PRO A 185 -2.86 13.95 5.42
C PRO A 185 -3.49 12.65 5.93
N ARG A 186 -3.97 11.79 5.00
CA ARG A 186 -4.51 10.49 5.39
C ARG A 186 -3.41 9.65 6.00
N ALA A 187 -3.72 8.92 7.08
CA ALA A 187 -2.71 8.08 7.73
C ALA A 187 -3.36 7.15 8.78
N PRO A 188 -2.67 6.10 9.24
CA PRO A 188 -3.12 5.29 10.34
C PRO A 188 -3.22 6.10 11.64
N VAL A 189 -4.15 5.71 12.50
CA VAL A 189 -4.31 6.18 13.88
C VAL A 189 -4.28 4.99 14.83
N TYR A 190 -3.91 5.23 16.07
CA TYR A 190 -3.73 4.16 17.05
C TYR A 190 -4.45 4.46 18.37
N LEU A 191 -5.10 3.44 18.93
CA LEU A 191 -5.65 3.45 20.28
C LEU A 191 -5.21 2.20 21.06
N SER A 192 -4.66 2.41 22.24
CA SER A 192 -4.49 1.35 23.25
C SER A 192 -5.78 1.21 24.04
N VAL A 193 -6.29 -0.01 24.18
CA VAL A 193 -7.59 -0.29 24.81
C VAL A 193 -7.41 -1.28 25.96
N PRO A 194 -7.34 -0.82 27.21
CA PRO A 194 -7.16 -1.69 28.37
C PRO A 194 -8.33 -2.65 28.59
N ILE A 195 -8.03 -3.89 29.00
CA ILE A 195 -9.05 -4.92 29.25
C ILE A 195 -10.01 -4.50 30.35
N GLU A 196 -9.53 -3.85 31.42
CA GLU A 196 -10.37 -3.36 32.49
C GLU A 196 -11.41 -2.32 32.01
N THR A 197 -11.06 -1.54 30.99
CA THR A 197 -11.99 -0.60 30.38
C THR A 197 -13.00 -1.33 29.48
N MET A 198 -12.54 -2.36 28.76
CA MET A 198 -13.44 -3.17 27.92
C MET A 198 -14.43 -4.00 28.72
N MET A 199 -14.09 -4.39 29.95
CA MET A 199 -14.97 -5.19 30.81
C MET A 199 -15.99 -4.36 31.62
N GLN A 200 -15.88 -3.02 31.58
CA GLN A 200 -16.85 -2.14 32.26
C GLN A 200 -18.17 -2.09 31.52
N PRO A 201 -19.32 -1.98 32.24
CA PRO A 201 -20.62 -1.78 31.62
C PRO A 201 -20.64 -0.53 30.75
N TRP A 202 -21.19 -0.64 29.56
CA TRP A 202 -21.34 0.47 28.61
C TRP A 202 -22.81 0.67 28.26
N SER A 203 -23.21 1.93 28.12
CA SER A 203 -24.54 2.28 27.62
C SER A 203 -24.41 2.82 26.19
N PRO A 204 -24.98 2.12 25.18
CA PRO A 204 -25.00 2.64 23.82
C PRO A 204 -25.67 3.99 23.75
N PRO A 205 -25.23 4.90 22.86
CA PRO A 205 -25.94 6.16 22.65
C PRO A 205 -27.30 5.91 21.99
N ASP A 206 -28.31 6.69 22.35
CA ASP A 206 -29.68 6.57 21.79
C ASP A 206 -29.70 6.71 20.25
N SER A 207 -28.76 7.47 19.70
CA SER A 207 -28.61 7.70 18.26
C SER A 207 -27.14 7.58 17.88
N PRO A 208 -26.67 6.40 17.43
CA PRO A 208 -25.31 6.20 16.97
C PRO A 208 -25.00 7.14 15.78
N ARG A 209 -23.89 7.89 15.88
CA ARG A 209 -23.44 8.79 14.83
C ARG A 209 -22.63 8.02 13.78
N THR A 210 -23.06 8.11 12.52
CA THR A 210 -22.22 7.72 11.37
C THR A 210 -21.46 8.97 10.91
N PRO A 211 -20.11 8.98 10.93
CA PRO A 211 -19.33 10.10 10.47
C PRO A 211 -19.56 10.38 8.99
N PRO A 212 -19.73 11.66 8.58
CA PRO A 212 -19.75 11.99 7.16
C PRO A 212 -18.35 11.82 6.56
N PRO A 213 -18.24 11.54 5.25
CA PRO A 213 -16.95 11.54 4.57
C PRO A 213 -16.26 12.92 4.71
N PRO A 214 -14.93 12.98 4.76
CA PRO A 214 -14.21 14.24 4.78
C PRO A 214 -14.56 15.08 3.55
N PRO A 215 -14.72 16.42 3.70
CA PRO A 215 -14.93 17.29 2.55
C PRO A 215 -13.65 17.35 1.69
N ALA A 216 -13.82 17.43 0.38
CA ALA A 216 -12.72 17.76 -0.53
C ALA A 216 -12.35 19.25 -0.35
N LEU A 217 -11.12 19.50 0.10
CA LEU A 217 -10.55 20.85 0.15
C LEU A 217 -9.94 21.17 -1.20
N THR A 218 -10.03 22.42 -1.66
CA THR A 218 -9.46 22.85 -2.94
C THR A 218 -8.71 24.16 -2.79
N ALA A 219 -7.75 24.39 -3.70
CA ALA A 219 -7.09 25.67 -3.85
C ALA A 219 -8.10 26.80 -4.16
N THR A 220 -7.70 28.05 -3.92
CA THR A 220 -8.56 29.21 -4.20
C THR A 220 -8.81 29.37 -5.70
N ALA A 221 -9.87 30.09 -6.08
CA ALA A 221 -10.13 30.37 -7.48
C ALA A 221 -8.98 31.17 -8.13
N ASP A 222 -8.42 32.13 -7.40
CA ASP A 222 -7.31 32.96 -7.88
C ASP A 222 -6.05 32.13 -8.16
N ASP A 223 -5.75 31.11 -7.33
CA ASP A 223 -4.62 30.21 -7.57
C ASP A 223 -4.85 29.29 -8.76
N ILE A 224 -6.07 28.76 -8.91
CA ILE A 224 -6.48 27.95 -10.07
C ILE A 224 -6.32 28.77 -11.36
N ASP A 225 -6.86 30.01 -11.39
CA ASP A 225 -6.79 30.89 -12.56
C ASP A 225 -5.34 31.27 -12.88
N ALA A 226 -4.53 31.56 -11.86
CA ALA A 226 -3.11 31.87 -12.06
C ALA A 226 -2.35 30.68 -12.69
N VAL A 227 -2.58 29.45 -12.21
CA VAL A 227 -1.94 28.24 -12.79
C VAL A 227 -2.49 27.96 -14.20
N ALA A 228 -3.79 28.17 -14.45
CA ALA A 228 -4.35 28.05 -15.79
C ALA A 228 -3.66 29.00 -16.79
N GLN A 229 -3.43 30.26 -16.40
CA GLN A 229 -2.68 31.23 -17.24
C GLN A 229 -1.22 30.79 -17.45
N MET A 230 -0.55 30.22 -16.42
CA MET A 230 0.80 29.67 -16.60
C MET A 230 0.83 28.55 -17.64
N LEU A 231 -0.13 27.62 -17.59
CA LEU A 231 -0.25 26.53 -18.54
C LEU A 231 -0.52 27.00 -19.99
N LEU A 232 -1.37 28.00 -20.14
CA LEU A 232 -1.68 28.59 -21.45
C LEU A 232 -0.52 29.35 -22.07
N ALA A 233 0.36 29.94 -21.24
CA ALA A 233 1.54 30.68 -21.67
C ALA A 233 2.77 29.78 -21.91
N ALA A 234 2.79 28.56 -21.38
CA ALA A 234 3.91 27.65 -21.49
C ALA A 234 4.10 27.13 -22.91
N GLU A 235 5.35 27.16 -23.39
CA GLU A 235 5.74 26.61 -24.69
C GLU A 235 5.99 25.10 -24.59
N ASN A 236 6.69 24.67 -23.52
CA ASN A 236 7.09 23.28 -23.27
C ASN A 236 6.64 22.80 -21.86
N PRO A 237 5.32 22.73 -21.58
CA PRO A 237 4.85 22.23 -20.32
C PRO A 237 5.07 20.72 -20.20
N ALA A 238 5.30 20.23 -18.95
CA ALA A 238 5.39 18.81 -18.62
C ALA A 238 4.63 18.49 -17.34
N ILE A 239 4.18 17.25 -17.20
CA ILE A 239 3.56 16.72 -15.98
C ILE A 239 4.43 15.59 -15.43
N ILE A 240 4.69 15.62 -14.11
CA ILE A 240 5.24 14.49 -13.37
C ILE A 240 4.20 14.07 -12.32
N THR A 241 3.88 12.77 -12.26
CA THR A 241 2.86 12.26 -11.34
C THR A 241 3.34 11.00 -10.62
N GLU A 242 2.91 10.83 -9.35
CA GLU A 242 3.19 9.65 -8.54
C GLU A 242 1.95 9.10 -7.83
N GLU A 243 0.96 9.93 -7.49
CA GLU A 243 -0.21 9.54 -6.70
C GLU A 243 -1.57 9.90 -7.33
N SER A 244 -1.62 10.43 -8.56
CA SER A 244 -2.91 10.78 -9.21
C SER A 244 -3.83 9.57 -9.45
N GLY A 245 -3.26 8.38 -9.56
CA GLY A 245 -4.00 7.12 -9.70
C GLY A 245 -4.57 6.56 -8.40
N ARG A 246 -4.35 7.21 -7.26
CA ARG A 246 -4.93 6.82 -5.97
C ARG A 246 -6.45 6.87 -6.00
N ASP A 247 -7.00 7.87 -6.66
CA ASP A 247 -8.43 8.01 -6.91
C ASP A 247 -8.71 7.76 -8.41
N PRO A 248 -9.70 6.91 -8.72
CA PRO A 248 -10.16 6.71 -10.09
C PRO A 248 -10.56 7.97 -10.84
N ALA A 249 -11.19 8.91 -10.15
CA ALA A 249 -11.56 10.19 -10.75
C ALA A 249 -10.32 11.07 -11.00
N GLY A 250 -9.32 11.00 -10.10
CA GLY A 250 -8.04 11.70 -10.29
C GLY A 250 -7.25 11.20 -11.49
N HIS A 251 -7.25 9.89 -11.73
CA HIS A 251 -6.67 9.31 -12.94
C HIS A 251 -7.35 9.85 -14.22
N ALA A 252 -8.69 9.91 -14.25
CA ALA A 252 -9.44 10.44 -15.38
C ALA A 252 -9.23 11.96 -15.57
N ALA A 253 -9.23 12.74 -14.48
CA ALA A 253 -9.03 14.17 -14.52
C ALA A 253 -7.62 14.56 -15.03
N LEU A 254 -6.60 13.76 -14.68
CA LEU A 254 -5.25 13.95 -15.22
C LEU A 254 -5.20 13.71 -16.73
N ILE A 255 -5.83 12.64 -17.23
CA ILE A 255 -5.88 12.36 -18.67
C ILE A 255 -6.57 13.51 -19.39
N GLU A 256 -7.70 14.01 -18.89
CA GLU A 256 -8.45 15.11 -19.50
C GLU A 256 -7.61 16.40 -19.58
N LEU A 257 -6.90 16.78 -18.50
CA LEU A 257 -6.02 17.93 -18.51
C LEU A 257 -4.85 17.76 -19.51
N ALA A 258 -4.21 16.60 -19.51
CA ALA A 258 -3.10 16.31 -20.40
C ALA A 258 -3.53 16.35 -21.87
N GLU A 259 -4.69 15.78 -22.22
CA GLU A 259 -5.24 15.79 -23.58
C GLU A 259 -5.65 17.18 -24.03
N LEU A 260 -6.28 17.98 -23.15
CA LEU A 260 -6.75 19.34 -23.47
C LEU A 260 -5.62 20.23 -23.97
N LEU A 261 -4.42 20.08 -23.42
CA LEU A 261 -3.24 20.89 -23.76
C LEU A 261 -2.15 20.11 -24.50
N SER A 262 -2.33 18.83 -24.73
CA SER A 262 -1.32 17.89 -25.25
C SER A 262 0.01 17.95 -24.48
N ILE A 263 -0.06 17.87 -23.14
CA ILE A 263 1.09 17.91 -22.24
C ILE A 263 1.65 16.48 -22.08
N PRO A 264 2.98 16.28 -22.24
CA PRO A 264 3.61 14.98 -21.96
C PRO A 264 3.55 14.66 -20.48
N VAL A 265 3.26 13.39 -20.17
CA VAL A 265 3.17 12.87 -18.80
C VAL A 265 4.30 11.88 -18.53
N VAL A 266 4.98 12.08 -17.44
CA VAL A 266 6.05 11.23 -16.89
C VAL A 266 5.61 10.71 -15.53
N GLU A 267 5.82 9.44 -15.27
CA GLU A 267 5.68 8.92 -13.91
C GLU A 267 7.00 9.00 -13.15
N GLY A 268 6.95 9.47 -11.90
CA GLY A 268 8.11 9.46 -11.01
C GLY A 268 8.58 8.02 -10.73
N LEU A 269 9.86 7.83 -10.42
CA LEU A 269 10.40 6.50 -10.07
C LEU A 269 9.77 5.90 -8.81
N PHE A 270 9.15 6.75 -8.00
CA PHE A 270 8.47 6.35 -6.77
C PHE A 270 6.94 6.34 -6.91
N ALA A 271 6.43 6.34 -8.16
CA ALA A 271 5.00 6.19 -8.41
C ALA A 271 4.43 4.98 -7.68
N LEU A 272 3.31 5.23 -6.95
CA LEU A 272 2.66 4.26 -6.09
C LEU A 272 1.54 3.52 -6.79
N TYR A 273 1.00 4.15 -7.81
CA TYR A 273 -0.20 3.74 -8.52
C TYR A 273 0.06 3.74 -10.02
N ALA A 274 -0.81 3.08 -10.79
CA ALA A 274 -0.96 3.36 -12.21
C ALA A 274 -1.58 4.75 -12.34
N ASN A 275 -0.77 5.75 -12.67
CA ASN A 275 -1.19 7.15 -12.68
C ASN A 275 -1.67 7.63 -14.05
N PHE A 276 -1.17 7.02 -15.11
CA PHE A 276 -1.47 7.39 -16.49
C PHE A 276 -1.37 6.17 -17.41
N PRO A 277 -2.22 6.03 -18.46
CA PRO A 277 -2.14 4.90 -19.37
C PRO A 277 -0.79 4.86 -20.10
N THR A 278 -0.05 3.75 -19.97
CA THR A 278 1.30 3.63 -20.53
C THR A 278 1.35 3.48 -22.06
N ASP A 279 0.22 3.17 -22.68
CA ASP A 279 0.00 3.12 -24.12
C ASP A 279 -0.52 4.44 -24.70
N HIS A 280 -0.83 5.43 -23.84
CA HIS A 280 -1.32 6.73 -24.29
C HIS A 280 -0.23 7.52 -25.04
N PRO A 281 -0.57 8.23 -26.14
CA PRO A 281 0.42 9.01 -26.93
C PRO A 281 1.19 10.07 -26.13
N LEU A 282 0.61 10.61 -25.06
CA LEU A 282 1.26 11.61 -24.20
C LEU A 282 2.13 10.99 -23.09
N TYR A 283 2.11 9.66 -22.88
CA TYR A 283 2.95 9.01 -21.89
C TYR A 283 4.40 8.91 -22.38
N GLN A 284 5.34 9.48 -21.62
CA GLN A 284 6.75 9.56 -21.97
C GLN A 284 7.67 8.68 -21.11
N GLY A 285 7.08 7.76 -20.35
CA GLY A 285 7.82 6.76 -19.57
C GLY A 285 8.04 7.13 -18.11
N PRO A 286 8.68 6.24 -17.34
CA PRO A 286 9.02 6.47 -15.95
C PRO A 286 10.35 7.21 -15.80
N GLY A 287 10.54 7.89 -14.68
CA GLY A 287 11.80 8.50 -14.27
C GLY A 287 12.01 9.92 -14.77
N ARG A 288 13.17 10.21 -15.33
CA ARG A 288 13.55 11.56 -15.75
C ARG A 288 14.04 11.58 -17.21
N PRO A 289 13.14 11.53 -18.18
CA PRO A 289 13.53 11.73 -19.58
C PRO A 289 14.01 13.18 -19.84
N PRO A 290 14.76 13.43 -20.93
CA PRO A 290 15.36 14.75 -21.23
C PRO A 290 14.33 15.88 -21.28
N LEU A 291 13.08 15.61 -21.67
CA LEU A 291 12.00 16.61 -21.73
C LEU A 291 11.80 17.37 -20.41
N ILE A 292 12.14 16.78 -19.27
CA ILE A 292 12.02 17.42 -17.96
C ILE A 292 13.04 18.58 -17.81
N ASP A 293 14.23 18.44 -18.38
CA ASP A 293 15.27 19.49 -18.35
C ASP A 293 15.02 20.60 -19.41
N GLU A 294 14.18 20.32 -20.39
CA GLU A 294 13.80 21.24 -21.46
C GLU A 294 12.50 22.00 -21.17
N ALA A 295 11.72 21.52 -20.18
CA ALA A 295 10.44 22.12 -19.81
C ALA A 295 10.60 23.56 -19.28
N ASP A 296 9.65 24.44 -19.63
CA ASP A 296 9.51 25.79 -19.09
C ASP A 296 8.48 25.86 -17.94
N LEU A 297 7.58 24.87 -17.85
CA LEU A 297 6.63 24.69 -16.77
C LEU A 297 6.48 23.20 -16.43
N ILE A 298 6.57 22.84 -15.15
CA ILE A 298 6.32 21.50 -14.67
C ILE A 298 5.21 21.51 -13.65
N LEU A 299 4.15 20.69 -13.88
CA LEU A 299 3.19 20.33 -12.86
C LEU A 299 3.66 19.05 -12.18
N THR A 300 3.88 19.10 -10.87
CA THR A 300 4.10 17.90 -10.03
C THR A 300 2.79 17.54 -9.34
N ILE A 301 2.27 16.32 -9.57
CA ILE A 301 0.96 15.89 -9.09
C ILE A 301 1.13 14.72 -8.12
N GLY A 302 0.87 14.96 -6.82
CA GLY A 302 1.06 13.98 -5.77
C GLY A 302 2.49 13.44 -5.73
N CYS A 303 3.48 14.29 -5.98
CA CYS A 303 4.88 13.90 -6.02
C CYS A 303 5.60 14.28 -4.75
N ARG A 304 6.20 13.29 -4.10
CA ARG A 304 7.00 13.53 -2.88
C ARG A 304 8.37 14.08 -3.21
N GLN A 305 9.05 13.49 -4.19
CA GLN A 305 10.41 13.83 -4.55
C GLN A 305 10.68 13.52 -6.03
N PRO A 306 10.18 14.38 -6.95
CA PRO A 306 10.23 14.10 -8.39
C PRO A 306 11.65 14.06 -8.97
N TRP A 307 12.66 14.59 -8.24
CA TRP A 307 14.08 14.54 -8.59
C TRP A 307 14.99 14.52 -7.35
N TYR A 308 16.11 13.85 -7.47
CA TYR A 308 17.15 13.80 -6.44
C TYR A 308 18.53 13.58 -7.09
N PRO A 309 19.61 14.16 -6.52
CA PRO A 309 19.66 15.14 -5.45
C PRO A 309 19.07 16.50 -5.87
N LEU A 310 18.80 17.39 -4.91
CA LEU A 310 18.16 18.69 -5.16
C LEU A 310 18.85 19.55 -6.24
N LYS A 311 20.18 19.40 -6.42
CA LYS A 311 20.92 20.04 -7.53
C LYS A 311 20.43 19.65 -8.93
N LYS A 312 19.64 18.57 -9.04
CA LYS A 312 18.99 18.15 -10.28
C LYS A 312 17.62 18.80 -10.50
N THR A 313 17.22 19.78 -9.68
CA THR A 313 16.02 20.58 -9.94
C THR A 313 16.12 21.21 -11.34
N PRO A 314 15.09 21.08 -12.20
CA PRO A 314 15.10 21.66 -13.54
C PRO A 314 15.30 23.18 -13.48
N ALA A 315 16.38 23.68 -14.08
CA ALA A 315 16.77 25.08 -13.91
C ALA A 315 15.93 26.07 -14.73
N LYS A 316 15.27 25.59 -15.79
CA LYS A 316 14.48 26.44 -16.70
C LYS A 316 13.01 26.48 -16.34
N ALA A 317 12.52 25.43 -15.68
CA ALA A 317 11.10 25.25 -15.43
C ALA A 317 10.62 26.06 -14.23
N ARG A 318 9.50 26.72 -14.38
CA ARG A 318 8.63 27.10 -13.26
C ARG A 318 7.95 25.82 -12.75
N ILE A 319 7.80 25.68 -11.45
CA ILE A 319 7.26 24.45 -10.86
C ILE A 319 5.99 24.77 -10.09
N VAL A 320 4.93 24.01 -10.36
CA VAL A 320 3.64 24.07 -9.64
C VAL A 320 3.38 22.69 -9.03
N ALA A 321 3.05 22.66 -7.74
CA ALA A 321 2.69 21.43 -7.04
C ALA A 321 1.17 21.34 -6.85
N ILE A 322 0.58 20.19 -7.19
CA ILE A 322 -0.81 19.84 -6.90
C ILE A 322 -0.79 18.64 -5.96
N ASP A 323 -1.15 18.84 -4.69
CA ASP A 323 -1.05 17.80 -3.66
C ASP A 323 -2.01 18.09 -2.51
N ASP A 324 -2.55 17.04 -1.88
CA ASP A 324 -3.38 17.17 -0.68
C ASP A 324 -2.54 17.44 0.58
N THR A 325 -1.24 17.17 0.53
CA THR A 325 -0.29 17.36 1.62
C THR A 325 1.12 17.56 1.05
N PRO A 326 1.42 18.73 0.47
CA PRO A 326 2.69 18.98 -0.21
C PRO A 326 3.88 18.93 0.75
N PHE A 327 3.67 19.19 2.05
CA PHE A 327 4.66 19.10 3.12
C PHE A 327 4.21 18.09 4.17
N ARG A 328 5.07 17.13 4.50
CA ARG A 328 4.82 16.05 5.48
C ARG A 328 5.87 16.11 6.58
N ASP A 329 5.44 16.08 7.84
CA ASP A 329 6.30 16.28 9.03
C ASP A 329 7.49 15.32 9.12
N HIS A 330 7.33 14.11 8.61
CA HIS A 330 8.35 13.05 8.68
C HIS A 330 9.23 12.93 7.43
N MET A 331 9.14 13.88 6.49
CA MET A 331 9.93 13.87 5.25
C MET A 331 10.92 15.05 5.24
N VAL A 332 12.20 14.74 5.04
CA VAL A 332 13.27 15.74 4.97
C VAL A 332 13.25 16.49 3.64
N TYR A 333 13.05 15.76 2.53
CA TYR A 333 13.03 16.32 1.18
C TYR A 333 11.61 16.34 0.63
N GLN A 334 11.21 17.48 0.10
CA GLN A 334 9.85 17.72 -0.37
C GLN A 334 9.89 18.62 -1.62
N PRO A 335 8.80 18.89 -2.32
CA PRO A 335 8.80 19.68 -3.56
C PRO A 335 9.07 21.18 -3.29
N SER A 336 10.14 21.48 -2.57
CA SER A 336 10.51 22.82 -2.09
C SER A 336 10.81 23.82 -3.19
N ALA A 337 11.00 23.36 -4.44
CA ALA A 337 11.24 24.23 -5.58
C ALA A 337 9.96 24.76 -6.24
N ALA A 338 8.77 24.34 -5.78
CA ALA A 338 7.51 24.83 -6.32
C ALA A 338 7.30 26.31 -5.95
N GLU A 339 6.95 27.12 -6.94
CA GLU A 339 6.61 28.54 -6.74
C GLU A 339 5.13 28.76 -6.47
N ARG A 340 4.28 27.76 -6.78
CA ARG A 340 2.85 27.76 -6.46
C ARG A 340 2.39 26.37 -6.05
N PHE A 341 1.38 26.37 -5.19
CA PHE A 341 0.74 25.15 -4.69
C PHE A 341 -0.77 25.23 -4.93
N LEU A 342 -1.33 24.22 -5.60
CA LEU A 342 -2.75 23.93 -5.57
C LEU A 342 -2.96 22.88 -4.48
N GLU A 343 -2.98 23.32 -3.24
CA GLU A 343 -3.09 22.46 -2.07
C GLU A 343 -4.54 22.02 -1.86
N GLY A 344 -4.73 20.73 -1.60
CA GLY A 344 -6.00 20.10 -1.39
C GLY A 344 -6.21 18.86 -2.24
N ASP A 345 -7.46 18.42 -2.36
CA ASP A 345 -7.81 17.21 -3.10
C ASP A 345 -7.32 17.29 -4.55
N ILE A 346 -6.50 16.30 -4.94
CA ILE A 346 -5.85 16.27 -6.26
C ILE A 346 -6.90 16.24 -7.37
N THR A 347 -7.92 15.40 -7.24
CA THR A 347 -8.98 15.25 -8.24
C THR A 347 -9.73 16.55 -8.43
N ALA A 348 -10.23 17.13 -7.36
CA ALA A 348 -11.00 18.36 -7.41
C ALA A 348 -10.18 19.56 -7.95
N ASN A 349 -8.89 19.65 -7.61
CA ASN A 349 -8.00 20.67 -8.16
C ASN A 349 -7.74 20.47 -9.66
N LEU A 350 -7.53 19.22 -10.12
CA LEU A 350 -7.37 18.91 -11.54
C LEU A 350 -8.63 19.25 -12.36
N GLU A 351 -9.80 18.89 -11.87
CA GLU A 351 -11.09 19.20 -12.52
C GLU A 351 -11.31 20.72 -12.66
N ARG A 352 -11.06 21.47 -11.57
CA ARG A 352 -11.19 22.94 -11.58
C ARG A 352 -10.17 23.60 -12.50
N LEU A 353 -8.91 23.12 -12.48
CA LEU A 353 -7.87 23.62 -13.36
C LEU A 353 -8.21 23.36 -14.84
N THR A 354 -8.69 22.15 -15.16
CA THR A 354 -9.13 21.78 -16.51
C THR A 354 -10.29 22.67 -16.98
N ALA A 355 -11.26 22.94 -16.09
CA ALA A 355 -12.36 23.84 -16.40
C ALA A 355 -11.89 25.28 -16.68
N ALA A 356 -10.98 25.83 -15.87
CA ALA A 356 -10.40 27.16 -16.04
C ALA A 356 -9.61 27.28 -17.37
N VAL A 357 -8.77 26.28 -17.67
CA VAL A 357 -8.02 26.21 -18.94
C VAL A 357 -8.96 26.16 -20.14
N ARG A 358 -10.01 25.34 -20.08
CA ARG A 358 -11.00 25.22 -21.14
C ARG A 358 -11.77 26.53 -21.38
N ALA A 359 -12.14 27.23 -20.32
CA ALA A 359 -12.86 28.51 -20.38
C ALA A 359 -11.98 29.61 -21.00
N ALA A 360 -10.69 29.61 -20.73
CA ALA A 360 -9.75 30.59 -21.27
C ALA A 360 -9.39 30.34 -22.77
N GLY A 361 -9.61 29.14 -23.30
CA GLY A 361 -9.43 28.78 -24.71
C GLY A 361 -7.97 28.55 -25.09
N PRO A 362 -7.47 27.29 -25.05
CA PRO A 362 -6.11 26.96 -25.43
C PRO A 362 -5.83 27.24 -26.91
N ASN A 363 -4.58 27.58 -27.25
CA ASN A 363 -4.14 27.77 -28.62
C ASN A 363 -4.12 26.44 -29.39
N ALA A 364 -5.09 26.26 -30.28
CA ALA A 364 -5.29 25.01 -31.03
C ALA A 364 -4.06 24.58 -31.86
N ASN A 365 -3.31 25.53 -32.43
CA ASN A 365 -2.13 25.22 -33.24
C ASN A 365 -0.98 24.70 -32.36
N ALA A 366 -0.76 25.32 -31.20
CA ALA A 366 0.26 24.87 -30.25
C ALA A 366 -0.08 23.50 -29.68
N VAL A 367 -1.36 23.26 -29.36
CA VAL A 367 -1.85 21.95 -28.88
C VAL A 367 -1.65 20.86 -29.96
N ALA A 368 -1.98 21.15 -31.23
CA ALA A 368 -1.81 20.19 -32.32
C ALA A 368 -0.33 19.86 -32.57
N ALA A 369 0.55 20.86 -32.55
CA ALA A 369 1.99 20.66 -32.72
C ALA A 369 2.57 19.76 -31.59
N ARG A 370 2.25 20.04 -30.32
CA ARG A 370 2.68 19.20 -29.18
C ARG A 370 2.14 17.79 -29.29
N ARG A 371 0.87 17.61 -29.71
CA ARG A 371 0.26 16.28 -29.88
C ARG A 371 1.07 15.43 -30.87
N THR A 372 1.44 15.97 -32.02
CA THR A 372 2.25 15.26 -33.00
C THR A 372 3.62 14.88 -32.42
N THR A 373 4.33 15.85 -31.83
CA THR A 373 5.66 15.63 -31.25
C THR A 373 5.66 14.49 -30.22
N TRP A 374 4.69 14.49 -29.31
CA TRP A 374 4.67 13.51 -28.23
C TRP A 374 4.11 12.15 -28.65
N ALA A 375 3.21 12.10 -29.64
CA ALA A 375 2.78 10.86 -30.26
C ALA A 375 3.95 10.16 -30.95
N ASP A 376 4.72 10.87 -31.76
CA ASP A 376 5.90 10.32 -32.45
C ASP A 376 6.96 9.82 -31.43
N ALA A 377 7.21 10.58 -30.38
CA ALA A 377 8.12 10.17 -29.30
C ALA A 377 7.64 8.92 -28.54
N SER A 378 6.32 8.82 -28.27
CA SER A 378 5.71 7.65 -27.65
C SER A 378 5.78 6.41 -28.56
N ASP A 379 5.55 6.58 -29.87
CA ASP A 379 5.69 5.49 -30.84
C ASP A 379 7.12 4.97 -30.94
N ALA A 380 8.11 5.87 -31.00
CA ALA A 380 9.52 5.52 -30.99
C ALA A 380 9.91 4.76 -29.71
N ARG A 381 9.43 5.22 -28.54
CA ARG A 381 9.66 4.54 -27.27
C ARG A 381 9.06 3.14 -27.25
N ARG A 382 7.82 2.96 -27.73
CA ARG A 382 7.16 1.64 -27.81
C ARG A 382 7.91 0.70 -28.77
N ALA A 383 8.35 1.20 -29.92
CA ALA A 383 9.16 0.43 -30.86
C ALA A 383 10.48 -0.04 -30.24
N GLN A 384 11.14 0.83 -29.47
CA GLN A 384 12.37 0.46 -28.77
C GLN A 384 12.12 -0.60 -27.69
N ILE A 385 11.02 -0.49 -26.91
CA ILE A 385 10.65 -1.50 -25.92
C ILE A 385 10.42 -2.86 -26.60
N ALA A 386 9.69 -2.90 -27.71
CA ALA A 386 9.45 -4.12 -28.47
C ALA A 386 10.74 -4.75 -29.02
N ALA A 387 11.68 -3.92 -29.49
CA ALA A 387 12.99 -4.38 -29.94
C ALA A 387 13.83 -4.97 -28.80
N ASP A 388 13.86 -4.30 -27.64
CA ASP A 388 14.57 -4.77 -26.44
C ASP A 388 13.99 -6.11 -25.96
N GLU A 389 12.66 -6.28 -25.98
CA GLU A 389 11.97 -7.52 -25.61
C GLU A 389 12.29 -8.67 -26.59
N ALA A 390 12.34 -8.38 -27.89
CA ALA A 390 12.69 -9.37 -28.91
C ALA A 390 14.16 -9.82 -28.78
N ASP A 391 15.08 -8.89 -28.52
CA ASP A 391 16.49 -9.20 -28.26
C ASP A 391 16.63 -10.08 -26.99
N ALA A 392 15.96 -9.68 -25.89
CA ALA A 392 15.98 -10.44 -24.64
C ALA A 392 15.42 -11.87 -24.79
N ALA A 393 14.38 -12.05 -25.59
CA ALA A 393 13.79 -13.36 -25.86
C ALA A 393 14.71 -14.29 -26.68
N SER A 394 15.72 -13.75 -27.37
CA SER A 394 16.70 -14.53 -28.13
C SER A 394 17.89 -15.05 -27.31
N ARG A 395 17.98 -14.66 -26.04
CA ARG A 395 19.07 -15.04 -25.10
C ARG A 395 18.75 -16.34 -24.38
N ASP A 396 19.78 -16.98 -23.84
CA ASP A 396 19.66 -18.22 -23.06
C ASP A 396 19.30 -17.97 -21.59
N THR A 397 19.31 -16.71 -21.14
CA THR A 397 19.05 -16.31 -19.75
C THR A 397 17.83 -15.40 -19.66
N ILE A 398 17.17 -15.40 -18.49
CA ILE A 398 15.99 -14.58 -18.24
C ILE A 398 16.42 -13.22 -17.70
N SER A 399 16.25 -12.17 -18.52
CA SER A 399 16.41 -10.80 -18.03
C SER A 399 15.16 -10.34 -17.27
N PRO A 400 15.30 -9.37 -16.35
CA PRO A 400 14.14 -8.77 -15.65
C PRO A 400 13.10 -8.17 -16.61
N GLY A 401 13.54 -7.62 -17.74
CA GLY A 401 12.66 -7.08 -18.78
C GLY A 401 11.87 -8.16 -19.50
N LEU A 402 12.51 -9.27 -19.85
CA LEU A 402 11.84 -10.43 -20.46
C LEU A 402 10.78 -11.01 -19.52
N LEU A 403 11.14 -11.20 -18.24
CA LEU A 403 10.18 -11.69 -17.24
C LEU A 403 8.96 -10.77 -17.11
N ALA A 404 9.18 -9.46 -16.97
CA ALA A 404 8.09 -8.48 -16.88
C ALA A 404 7.18 -8.48 -18.14
N ALA A 405 7.78 -8.57 -19.33
CA ALA A 405 7.04 -8.69 -20.59
C ALA A 405 6.25 -10.00 -20.69
N SER A 406 6.83 -11.12 -20.25
CA SER A 406 6.16 -12.42 -20.24
C SER A 406 4.98 -12.44 -19.27
N ILE A 407 5.13 -11.86 -18.08
CA ILE A 407 4.03 -11.69 -17.11
C ILE A 407 2.89 -10.87 -17.74
N ARG A 408 3.20 -9.72 -18.37
CA ARG A 408 2.21 -8.89 -19.05
C ARG A 408 1.45 -9.66 -20.14
N ASN A 409 2.16 -10.47 -20.92
CA ASN A 409 1.56 -11.20 -22.04
C ASN A 409 0.65 -12.35 -21.58
N ALA A 410 0.94 -12.96 -20.44
CA ALA A 410 0.18 -14.07 -19.85
C ALA A 410 -0.96 -13.58 -18.93
N ALA A 411 -0.82 -12.41 -18.33
CA ALA A 411 -1.79 -11.91 -17.35
C ALA A 411 -3.12 -11.50 -18.01
N PRO A 412 -4.27 -11.69 -17.34
CA PRO A 412 -5.54 -11.10 -17.76
C PRO A 412 -5.47 -9.57 -17.86
N ASP A 413 -6.21 -8.97 -18.81
CA ASP A 413 -6.21 -7.53 -19.06
C ASP A 413 -6.58 -6.69 -17.82
N ASN A 414 -7.38 -7.26 -16.90
CA ASN A 414 -7.82 -6.61 -15.68
C ASN A 414 -6.97 -6.98 -14.45
N ALA A 415 -5.82 -7.64 -14.61
CA ALA A 415 -4.98 -8.03 -13.50
C ALA A 415 -4.54 -6.84 -12.63
N ILE A 416 -4.32 -7.10 -11.34
CA ILE A 416 -3.74 -6.16 -10.39
C ILE A 416 -2.31 -6.62 -10.09
N PHE A 417 -1.36 -5.70 -10.23
CA PHE A 417 0.04 -5.94 -9.90
C PHE A 417 0.40 -5.23 -8.58
N VAL A 418 0.94 -5.99 -7.63
CA VAL A 418 1.49 -5.48 -6.37
C VAL A 418 3.00 -5.67 -6.41
N ASP A 419 3.74 -4.56 -6.52
CA ASP A 419 5.19 -4.57 -6.74
C ASP A 419 5.98 -4.21 -5.48
N GLU A 420 6.94 -5.07 -5.15
CA GLU A 420 7.94 -4.86 -4.09
C GLU A 420 9.36 -5.17 -4.60
N CYS A 421 9.57 -5.15 -5.91
CA CYS A 421 10.90 -5.24 -6.48
C CYS A 421 11.67 -3.93 -6.31
N ILE A 422 12.87 -3.99 -5.74
CA ILE A 422 13.74 -2.83 -5.60
C ILE A 422 14.69 -2.72 -6.80
N THR A 423 15.54 -3.72 -7.00
CA THR A 423 16.59 -3.70 -8.03
C THR A 423 16.04 -3.69 -9.45
N HIS A 424 14.98 -4.47 -9.71
CA HIS A 424 14.43 -4.69 -11.05
C HIS A 424 13.22 -3.82 -11.38
N ARG A 425 12.84 -2.92 -10.48
CA ARG A 425 11.71 -2.03 -10.67
C ARG A 425 11.72 -1.21 -11.97
N PRO A 426 12.85 -0.63 -12.43
CA PRO A 426 12.86 0.08 -13.71
C PRO A 426 12.44 -0.80 -14.88
N ALA A 427 12.82 -2.09 -14.86
CA ALA A 427 12.41 -3.06 -15.87
C ALA A 427 10.90 -3.37 -15.78
N ILE A 428 10.37 -3.55 -14.56
CA ILE A 428 8.93 -3.77 -14.33
C ILE A 428 8.12 -2.59 -14.83
N LEU A 429 8.44 -1.36 -14.45
CA LEU A 429 7.73 -0.15 -14.88
C LEU A 429 7.77 0.04 -16.41
N ARG A 430 8.87 -0.36 -17.06
CA ARG A 430 9.05 -0.23 -18.49
C ARG A 430 8.27 -1.28 -19.29
N HIS A 431 8.21 -2.52 -18.81
CA HIS A 431 7.73 -3.67 -19.60
C HIS A 431 6.37 -4.23 -19.17
N LEU A 432 5.90 -3.94 -17.94
CA LEU A 432 4.64 -4.50 -17.45
C LEU A 432 3.38 -3.85 -18.05
N ARG A 433 3.47 -2.64 -18.60
CA ARG A 433 2.36 -1.88 -19.22
C ARG A 433 1.09 -1.84 -18.38
N THR A 434 1.14 -1.02 -17.35
CA THR A 434 -0.01 -0.75 -16.50
C THR A 434 -0.86 0.37 -17.11
N GLY A 435 -1.78 0.04 -18.02
CA GLY A 435 -2.61 1.06 -18.68
C GLY A 435 -3.95 1.29 -18.01
N ALA A 436 -4.44 0.28 -17.31
CA ALA A 436 -5.73 0.34 -16.64
C ALA A 436 -5.62 0.92 -15.23
N ARG A 437 -6.62 1.70 -14.87
CA ARG A 437 -6.83 2.21 -13.53
C ARG A 437 -6.82 1.07 -12.49
N HIS A 438 -6.16 1.29 -11.33
CA HIS A 438 -6.02 0.30 -10.26
C HIS A 438 -5.41 -1.03 -10.75
N SER A 439 -4.51 -0.97 -11.73
CA SER A 439 -3.81 -2.15 -12.21
C SER A 439 -2.42 -2.33 -11.61
N TYR A 440 -1.88 -1.32 -10.94
CA TYR A 440 -0.55 -1.38 -10.35
C TYR A 440 -0.50 -0.63 -9.02
N PHE A 441 0.08 -1.27 -8.02
CA PHE A 441 0.36 -0.69 -6.72
C PHE A 441 1.79 -1.02 -6.30
N ARG A 442 2.52 -0.01 -5.87
CA ARG A 442 3.78 -0.23 -5.18
C ARG A 442 3.57 -0.24 -3.69
N VAL A 443 4.20 -1.18 -3.01
CA VAL A 443 4.23 -1.22 -1.55
C VAL A 443 5.20 -0.19 -1.00
N HIS A 444 4.83 0.47 0.08
CA HIS A 444 5.63 1.45 0.82
C HIS A 444 6.08 0.91 2.16
N GLY A 445 7.20 1.43 2.63
CA GLY A 445 7.80 1.04 3.88
C GLY A 445 9.08 0.25 3.63
N GLY A 446 9.44 -0.63 4.56
CA GLY A 446 10.54 -1.58 4.40
C GLY A 446 10.16 -2.75 3.50
N LEU A 447 10.95 -3.82 3.57
CA LEU A 447 10.65 -5.05 2.82
C LEU A 447 9.68 -5.94 3.60
N GLY A 448 8.85 -6.71 2.88
CA GLY A 448 8.04 -7.78 3.47
C GLY A 448 6.54 -7.58 3.52
N GLN A 449 5.96 -6.75 2.66
CA GLN A 449 4.54 -6.38 2.70
C GLN A 449 3.72 -6.88 1.50
N ALA A 450 4.35 -7.12 0.35
CA ALA A 450 3.62 -7.29 -0.91
C ALA A 450 2.64 -8.47 -0.91
N MET A 451 2.98 -9.59 -0.30
CA MET A 451 2.08 -10.75 -0.25
C MET A 451 0.81 -10.46 0.55
N GLY A 452 0.92 -9.77 1.68
CA GLY A 452 -0.23 -9.34 2.48
C GLY A 452 -1.09 -8.30 1.76
N VAL A 453 -0.47 -7.30 1.13
CA VAL A 453 -1.16 -6.28 0.32
C VAL A 453 -1.91 -6.94 -0.86
N ALA A 454 -1.29 -7.91 -1.53
CA ALA A 454 -1.93 -8.65 -2.63
C ALA A 454 -3.17 -9.43 -2.16
N LEU A 455 -3.09 -10.08 -0.99
CA LEU A 455 -4.23 -10.78 -0.40
C LEU A 455 -5.36 -9.81 -0.02
N GLY A 456 -5.01 -8.63 0.51
CA GLY A 456 -5.99 -7.57 0.79
C GLY A 456 -6.65 -7.03 -0.49
N ALA A 457 -5.90 -6.87 -1.56
CA ALA A 457 -6.43 -6.49 -2.87
C ALA A 457 -7.36 -7.57 -3.44
N ARG A 458 -7.00 -8.84 -3.33
CA ARG A 458 -7.83 -9.97 -3.74
C ARG A 458 -9.12 -10.09 -2.93
N LEU A 459 -9.06 -9.80 -1.63
CA LEU A 459 -10.24 -9.75 -0.75
C LEU A 459 -11.19 -8.62 -1.17
N ALA A 460 -10.65 -7.49 -1.60
CA ALA A 460 -11.41 -6.31 -2.02
C ALA A 460 -12.08 -6.48 -3.39
N ASP A 461 -11.44 -7.18 -4.31
CA ASP A 461 -11.93 -7.43 -5.68
C ASP A 461 -11.70 -8.91 -6.06
N PRO A 462 -12.62 -9.79 -5.68
CA PRO A 462 -12.48 -11.23 -5.89
C PRO A 462 -12.57 -11.67 -7.36
N ASP A 463 -12.98 -10.80 -8.27
CA ASP A 463 -13.12 -11.10 -9.70
C ASP A 463 -11.83 -10.83 -10.50
N ARG A 464 -10.86 -10.16 -9.89
CA ARG A 464 -9.59 -9.81 -10.55
C ARG A 464 -8.44 -10.69 -10.07
N THR A 465 -7.60 -11.10 -11.01
CA THR A 465 -6.34 -11.79 -10.69
C THR A 465 -5.34 -10.80 -10.08
N VAL A 466 -4.75 -11.18 -8.95
CA VAL A 466 -3.72 -10.37 -8.29
C VAL A 466 -2.36 -11.06 -8.42
N VAL A 467 -1.39 -10.32 -8.93
CA VAL A 467 -0.01 -10.77 -9.17
C VAL A 467 0.94 -9.96 -8.29
N THR A 468 1.76 -10.63 -7.50
CA THR A 468 2.82 -10.01 -6.70
C THR A 468 4.15 -10.18 -7.41
N THR A 469 4.89 -9.09 -7.60
CA THR A 469 6.27 -9.09 -8.08
C THR A 469 7.21 -8.66 -6.96
N LEU A 470 8.20 -9.46 -6.63
CA LEU A 470 9.15 -9.16 -5.53
C LEU A 470 10.50 -9.81 -5.78
N GLY A 471 11.56 -9.26 -5.19
CA GLY A 471 12.90 -9.84 -5.25
C GLY A 471 13.06 -10.99 -4.26
N ASP A 472 14.07 -11.84 -4.46
CA ASP A 472 14.45 -12.92 -3.56
C ASP A 472 14.73 -12.44 -2.12
N GLY A 473 15.48 -11.36 -1.97
CA GLY A 473 15.69 -10.73 -0.67
C GLY A 473 14.40 -10.24 -0.05
N THR A 474 13.52 -9.64 -0.84
CA THR A 474 12.21 -9.14 -0.38
C THR A 474 11.30 -10.30 0.05
N PHE A 475 11.33 -11.44 -0.67
CA PHE A 475 10.56 -12.63 -0.32
C PHE A 475 10.90 -13.13 1.09
N LEU A 476 12.16 -13.09 1.48
CA LEU A 476 12.63 -13.53 2.79
C LEU A 476 12.11 -12.65 3.96
N TYR A 477 11.69 -11.42 3.68
CA TYR A 477 11.09 -10.53 4.68
C TYR A 477 9.56 -10.65 4.75
N ASN A 478 8.92 -11.19 3.71
CA ASN A 478 7.47 -11.41 3.72
C ASN A 478 7.10 -12.53 4.70
N PRO A 479 5.97 -12.44 5.41
CA PRO A 479 5.42 -13.54 6.18
C PRO A 479 4.82 -14.61 5.24
N ALA A 480 5.67 -15.19 4.38
CA ALA A 480 5.26 -16.04 3.26
C ALA A 480 4.47 -17.28 3.69
N VAL A 481 4.90 -17.92 4.80
CA VAL A 481 4.21 -19.08 5.39
C VAL A 481 2.78 -18.70 5.80
N GLN A 482 2.64 -17.59 6.52
CA GLN A 482 1.36 -17.10 7.01
C GLN A 482 0.47 -16.60 5.87
N ALA A 483 1.06 -15.94 4.88
CA ALA A 483 0.32 -15.46 3.70
C ALA A 483 -0.24 -16.62 2.86
N LEU A 484 0.54 -17.67 2.60
CA LEU A 484 0.08 -18.86 1.88
C LEU A 484 -0.98 -19.64 2.67
N ALA A 485 -0.82 -19.76 4.00
CA ALA A 485 -1.81 -20.37 4.87
C ALA A 485 -3.13 -19.60 4.82
N PHE A 486 -3.08 -18.28 4.99
CA PHE A 486 -4.25 -17.41 4.94
C PHE A 486 -4.94 -17.44 3.57
N ALA A 487 -4.16 -17.41 2.48
CA ALA A 487 -4.69 -17.53 1.11
C ALA A 487 -5.53 -18.79 0.93
N ARG A 488 -5.00 -19.92 1.40
CA ARG A 488 -5.71 -21.21 1.36
C ARG A 488 -6.97 -21.22 2.22
N GLU A 489 -6.84 -20.77 3.48
CA GLU A 489 -7.95 -20.78 4.45
C GLU A 489 -9.12 -19.90 4.02
N GLN A 490 -8.83 -18.75 3.40
CA GLN A 490 -9.82 -17.77 2.98
C GLN A 490 -10.24 -17.91 1.50
N GLY A 491 -9.63 -18.84 0.75
CA GLY A 491 -9.90 -19.01 -0.69
C GLY A 491 -9.44 -17.80 -1.53
N LEU A 492 -8.38 -17.10 -1.11
CA LEU A 492 -7.85 -15.90 -1.76
C LEU A 492 -6.62 -16.25 -2.62
N ALA A 493 -6.83 -16.84 -3.78
CA ALA A 493 -5.75 -17.21 -4.68
C ALA A 493 -5.08 -15.96 -5.29
N THR A 494 -3.75 -15.86 -5.14
CA THR A 494 -2.87 -14.85 -5.76
C THR A 494 -1.67 -15.53 -6.40
N LEU A 495 -1.05 -14.91 -7.41
CA LEU A 495 0.20 -15.33 -8.01
C LEU A 495 1.36 -14.51 -7.44
N THR A 496 2.32 -15.16 -6.80
CA THR A 496 3.58 -14.52 -6.35
C THR A 496 4.73 -14.95 -7.24
N ILE A 497 5.47 -13.99 -7.80
CA ILE A 497 6.62 -14.21 -8.68
C ILE A 497 7.86 -13.61 -8.05
N VAL A 498 8.81 -14.48 -7.71
CA VAL A 498 10.11 -14.10 -7.14
C VAL A 498 11.10 -13.83 -8.28
N PHE A 499 11.54 -12.59 -8.40
CA PHE A 499 12.63 -12.14 -9.26
C PHE A 499 13.97 -12.48 -8.59
N ASN A 500 14.44 -13.69 -8.78
CA ASN A 500 15.58 -14.23 -8.05
C ASN A 500 16.90 -13.96 -8.77
N ASN A 501 17.68 -13.02 -8.27
CA ASN A 501 19.01 -12.67 -8.75
C ASN A 501 20.14 -13.08 -7.76
N HIS A 502 19.84 -13.98 -6.83
CA HIS A 502 20.74 -14.54 -5.81
C HIS A 502 21.39 -13.50 -4.88
N GLY A 503 20.69 -12.34 -4.65
CA GLY A 503 21.30 -11.40 -3.73
C GLY A 503 20.63 -10.02 -3.60
N TYR A 504 21.13 -9.29 -2.62
CA TYR A 504 20.73 -7.90 -2.37
C TYR A 504 21.46 -6.95 -3.34
N ASN A 505 21.15 -7.06 -4.64
CA ASN A 505 21.84 -6.32 -5.71
C ASN A 505 21.71 -4.78 -5.59
N ALA A 506 20.67 -4.26 -4.95
CA ALA A 506 20.57 -2.83 -4.68
C ALA A 506 21.73 -2.35 -3.78
N MET A 507 22.04 -3.11 -2.71
CA MET A 507 23.15 -2.77 -1.81
C MET A 507 24.51 -2.88 -2.51
N ARG A 508 24.70 -3.89 -3.36
CA ARG A 508 25.90 -4.01 -4.18
C ARG A 508 26.09 -2.81 -5.09
N LYS A 509 25.06 -2.41 -5.84
CA LYS A 509 25.10 -1.26 -6.75
C LYS A 509 25.40 0.06 -6.02
N ASP A 510 24.81 0.25 -4.83
CA ASP A 510 25.12 1.43 -4.01
C ASP A 510 26.55 1.41 -3.52
N HIS A 511 27.06 0.26 -3.05
CA HIS A 511 28.45 0.10 -2.63
C HIS A 511 29.41 0.39 -3.80
N GLU A 512 29.19 -0.17 -4.98
CA GLU A 512 29.95 0.11 -6.20
C GLU A 512 29.93 1.60 -6.57
N SER A 513 28.79 2.26 -6.40
CA SER A 513 28.67 3.70 -6.69
C SER A 513 29.47 4.59 -5.73
N TYR A 514 29.61 4.16 -4.47
CA TYR A 514 30.40 4.88 -3.46
C TYR A 514 31.92 4.61 -3.62
N PHE A 515 32.28 3.38 -4.01
CA PHE A 515 33.67 2.92 -4.10
C PHE A 515 33.89 2.12 -5.39
N PRO A 516 33.85 2.78 -6.58
CA PRO A 516 33.93 2.07 -7.86
C PRO A 516 35.26 1.31 -8.04
N ASP A 517 36.34 1.84 -7.45
CA ASP A 517 37.68 1.22 -7.46
C ASP A 517 38.05 0.63 -6.07
N GLY A 518 37.05 0.33 -5.26
CA GLY A 518 37.23 -0.16 -3.89
C GLY A 518 37.74 -1.61 -3.83
N VAL A 519 38.30 -1.99 -2.68
CA VAL A 519 38.83 -3.34 -2.44
C VAL A 519 37.76 -4.43 -2.66
N ALA A 520 36.50 -4.12 -2.33
CA ALA A 520 35.37 -5.04 -2.54
C ALA A 520 35.15 -5.31 -4.03
N ALA A 521 35.12 -4.26 -4.85
CA ALA A 521 34.95 -4.38 -6.30
C ALA A 521 36.11 -5.10 -6.96
N GLN A 522 37.37 -4.79 -6.57
CA GLN A 522 38.58 -5.42 -7.13
C GLN A 522 38.72 -6.91 -6.80
N ASN A 523 38.11 -7.39 -5.72
CA ASN A 523 38.27 -8.76 -5.23
C ASN A 523 36.93 -9.53 -5.16
N GLU A 524 35.85 -8.98 -5.69
CA GLU A 524 34.50 -9.56 -5.65
C GLU A 524 34.03 -9.92 -4.22
N LEU A 525 34.43 -9.11 -3.23
CA LEU A 525 34.10 -9.31 -1.82
C LEU A 525 32.90 -8.45 -1.40
N TRP A 526 31.71 -8.95 -1.66
CA TRP A 526 30.47 -8.23 -1.40
C TRP A 526 29.83 -8.67 -0.09
N MET A 527 30.09 -7.94 1.01
CA MET A 527 29.49 -8.21 2.32
C MET A 527 28.00 -7.84 2.29
N GLY A 528 27.14 -8.71 2.84
CA GLY A 528 25.69 -8.46 2.92
C GLY A 528 24.94 -8.56 1.57
N HIS A 529 25.62 -9.00 0.50
CA HIS A 529 25.00 -9.15 -0.81
C HIS A 529 24.47 -10.58 -1.06
N PRO A 530 25.26 -11.66 -0.86
CA PRO A 530 24.84 -12.98 -1.29
C PRO A 530 23.66 -13.50 -0.48
N ILE A 531 22.69 -14.07 -1.17
CA ILE A 531 21.61 -14.88 -0.59
C ILE A 531 21.90 -16.33 -0.99
N THR A 532 21.81 -17.26 -0.02
CA THR A 532 21.94 -18.69 -0.31
C THR A 532 20.88 -19.13 -1.31
N GLU A 533 21.27 -19.92 -2.29
CA GLU A 533 20.35 -20.45 -3.28
C GLU A 533 19.35 -21.41 -2.62
N PHE A 534 18.06 -21.04 -2.72
CA PHE A 534 16.93 -21.86 -2.32
C PHE A 534 15.93 -21.92 -3.47
N ASP A 535 15.25 -23.06 -3.58
CA ASP A 535 14.04 -23.11 -4.40
C ASP A 535 12.84 -22.65 -3.57
N TYR A 536 12.51 -21.37 -3.68
CA TYR A 536 11.37 -20.79 -2.95
C TYR A 536 10.03 -21.39 -3.38
N ALA A 537 9.92 -21.94 -4.59
CA ALA A 537 8.69 -22.54 -5.10
C ALA A 537 8.28 -23.80 -4.31
N GLU A 538 9.24 -24.51 -3.70
CA GLU A 538 8.95 -25.66 -2.85
C GLU A 538 8.08 -25.30 -1.62
N LEU A 539 8.08 -24.04 -1.19
CA LEU A 539 7.22 -23.58 -0.10
C LEU A 539 5.72 -23.65 -0.46
N ALA A 540 5.35 -23.69 -1.73
CA ALA A 540 3.95 -23.80 -2.18
C ALA A 540 3.30 -25.13 -1.77
N ARG A 541 4.05 -26.23 -1.76
CA ARG A 541 3.54 -27.58 -1.58
C ARG A 541 2.76 -27.82 -0.29
N PRO A 542 3.21 -27.40 0.91
CA PRO A 542 2.45 -27.59 2.16
C PRO A 542 1.09 -26.88 2.17
N PHE A 543 0.89 -25.89 1.32
CA PHE A 543 -0.30 -25.05 1.27
C PHE A 543 -1.23 -25.38 0.11
N ASP A 544 -1.00 -26.50 -0.59
CA ASP A 544 -1.77 -26.90 -1.77
C ASP A 544 -1.75 -25.83 -2.88
N ALA A 545 -0.67 -25.04 -2.93
CA ALA A 545 -0.43 -24.03 -3.92
C ALA A 545 0.34 -24.60 -5.13
N PHE A 546 0.24 -23.97 -6.28
CA PHE A 546 1.09 -24.27 -7.42
C PHE A 546 2.50 -23.69 -7.16
N GLY A 547 3.54 -24.49 -7.39
CA GLY A 547 4.93 -24.02 -7.25
C GLY A 547 5.79 -24.47 -8.42
N ALA A 548 6.57 -23.56 -9.00
CA ALA A 548 7.53 -23.88 -10.05
C ALA A 548 8.77 -22.99 -10.01
N LYS A 549 9.94 -23.61 -10.21
CA LYS A 549 11.21 -22.94 -10.48
C LYS A 549 11.34 -22.77 -11.99
N VAL A 550 11.76 -21.61 -12.45
CA VAL A 550 11.98 -21.30 -13.88
C VAL A 550 13.41 -20.84 -14.08
N GLU A 551 14.14 -21.51 -14.96
CA GLU A 551 15.57 -21.29 -15.17
C GLU A 551 15.89 -20.79 -16.58
N THR A 552 15.01 -21.05 -17.55
CA THR A 552 15.24 -20.70 -18.96
C THR A 552 14.08 -19.90 -19.57
N PRO A 553 14.35 -19.04 -20.58
CA PRO A 553 13.31 -18.30 -21.28
C PRO A 553 12.24 -19.19 -21.93
N ALA A 554 12.61 -20.39 -22.36
CA ALA A 554 11.71 -21.32 -23.04
C ALA A 554 10.62 -21.87 -22.11
N GLU A 555 10.87 -21.93 -20.80
CA GLU A 555 9.93 -22.41 -19.78
C GLU A 555 8.87 -21.36 -19.41
N LEU A 556 9.21 -20.06 -19.54
CA LEU A 556 8.39 -18.96 -19.05
C LEU A 556 6.92 -19.01 -19.53
N PRO A 557 6.60 -19.17 -20.84
CA PRO A 557 5.21 -19.12 -21.29
C PRO A 557 4.37 -20.24 -20.66
N GLY A 558 4.88 -21.48 -20.70
CA GLY A 558 4.14 -22.64 -20.19
C GLY A 558 3.91 -22.57 -18.68
N VAL A 559 4.94 -22.20 -17.91
CA VAL A 559 4.83 -22.11 -16.44
C VAL A 559 3.93 -20.94 -16.02
N LEU A 560 3.96 -19.82 -16.73
CA LEU A 560 3.04 -18.70 -16.46
C LEU A 560 1.59 -19.09 -16.74
N ASP A 561 1.33 -19.78 -17.87
CA ASP A 561 -0.02 -20.26 -18.20
C ASP A 561 -0.55 -21.22 -17.12
N GLU A 562 0.27 -22.17 -16.65
CA GLU A 562 -0.09 -23.08 -15.57
C GLU A 562 -0.36 -22.35 -14.24
N ALA A 563 0.47 -21.34 -13.90
CA ALA A 563 0.32 -20.56 -12.68
C ALA A 563 -0.97 -19.71 -12.72
N PHE A 564 -1.27 -19.05 -13.85
CA PHE A 564 -2.51 -18.31 -14.00
C PHE A 564 -3.74 -19.22 -13.98
N ALA A 565 -3.66 -20.40 -14.59
CA ALA A 565 -4.72 -21.40 -14.52
C ALA A 565 -4.96 -21.87 -13.07
N ALA A 566 -3.89 -22.14 -12.30
CA ALA A 566 -4.00 -22.49 -10.89
C ALA A 566 -4.72 -21.40 -10.08
N VAL A 567 -4.37 -20.12 -10.29
CA VAL A 567 -5.04 -18.99 -9.61
C VAL A 567 -6.51 -18.87 -10.03
N ALA A 568 -6.82 -19.08 -11.31
CA ALA A 568 -8.20 -19.07 -11.79
C ALA A 568 -9.03 -20.22 -11.17
N ASP A 569 -8.41 -21.37 -10.89
CA ASP A 569 -9.02 -22.50 -10.19
C ASP A 569 -9.08 -22.34 -8.65
N GLY A 570 -8.70 -21.16 -8.13
CA GLY A 570 -8.74 -20.85 -6.70
C GLY A 570 -7.53 -21.35 -5.90
N ARG A 571 -6.45 -21.78 -6.55
CA ARG A 571 -5.20 -22.22 -5.90
C ARG A 571 -4.15 -21.11 -5.96
N PRO A 572 -3.54 -20.70 -4.83
CA PRO A 572 -2.40 -19.78 -4.86
C PRO A 572 -1.24 -20.33 -5.71
N ALA A 573 -0.43 -19.46 -6.27
CA ALA A 573 0.75 -19.84 -7.04
C ALA A 573 2.01 -19.08 -6.60
N LEU A 574 3.15 -19.78 -6.59
CA LEU A 574 4.46 -19.21 -6.24
C LEU A 574 5.51 -19.66 -7.28
N LEU A 575 6.03 -18.68 -8.01
CA LEU A 575 7.08 -18.92 -8.98
C LEU A 575 8.43 -18.39 -8.47
N ASN A 576 9.48 -19.21 -8.59
CA ASN A 576 10.86 -18.82 -8.34
C ASN A 576 11.59 -18.70 -9.69
N VAL A 577 11.76 -17.49 -10.21
CA VAL A 577 12.33 -17.25 -11.54
C VAL A 577 13.77 -16.78 -11.40
N LEU A 578 14.72 -17.57 -11.89
CA LEU A 578 16.14 -17.24 -11.87
C LEU A 578 16.46 -16.20 -12.95
N LEU A 579 17.06 -15.11 -12.54
CA LEU A 579 17.44 -14.02 -13.44
C LEU A 579 18.95 -14.03 -13.70
N ASP A 580 19.34 -13.48 -14.85
CA ASP A 580 20.72 -13.11 -15.10
C ASP A 580 21.20 -12.07 -14.07
N ALA A 581 22.45 -12.21 -13.57
CA ALA A 581 23.01 -11.45 -12.45
C ALA A 581 23.34 -9.98 -12.82
#